data_d16e573318809fa92fffe978abcbc07c
#
_entry.id   d16e573318809fa92fffe978abcbc07c
#
_cell.length_a   1.000
_cell.length_b   1.000
_cell.length_c   1.000
_cell.angle_alpha   90.00
_cell.angle_beta   90.00
_cell.angle_gamma   90.00
#
_symmetry.space_group_name_H-M   'P 1'
#
loop_
_entity.id
_entity.type
_entity.pdbx_description
1 polymer ?
#
loop_
_entity_poly.entity_id
_entity_poly.type
_entity_poly.pdbx_seq_one_letter_code
_entity_poly.pdbx_strand_id
1 'polypeptide(L)'
;SGYYINRGLVKYQLNDLRGAMADYDQVIWMDNQNLIARFNRGLLRFQVGDDNRAIEDFDVVIDIEPDNYMAYYNRALLKSEIGNFRGAISDFSVVIKQYPNFLPAYYSRSEVKRKIKDEKGADRDYWTAFELEQKLKKEKAKGVVASKNSSGKDDSSDAKDDQDGENTREKSDKNINKF
;
A
#
# COMPACT_ATOMS: atom_id res chain seq x y z
N SER A 1 7.23 -17.77 -15.50
CA SER A 1 6.34 -16.60 -15.25
C SER A 1 7.09 -15.45 -14.55
N GLY A 2 7.93 -15.71 -13.52
CA GLY A 2 8.61 -14.66 -12.73
C GLY A 2 9.42 -13.65 -13.52
N TYR A 3 10.12 -14.08 -14.57
CA TYR A 3 10.88 -13.17 -15.46
C TYR A 3 9.98 -12.06 -16.05
N TYR A 4 8.84 -12.44 -16.62
CA TYR A 4 7.91 -11.48 -17.23
C TYR A 4 7.27 -10.57 -16.19
N ILE A 5 6.95 -11.07 -14.98
CA ILE A 5 6.42 -10.25 -13.89
C ILE A 5 7.42 -9.15 -13.51
N ASN A 6 8.68 -9.53 -13.26
CA ASN A 6 9.73 -8.57 -12.88
C ASN A 6 10.02 -7.58 -14.01
N ARG A 7 10.06 -8.04 -15.25
CA ARG A 7 10.24 -7.16 -16.41
C ARG A 7 9.07 -6.19 -16.57
N GLY A 8 7.84 -6.66 -16.39
CA GLY A 8 6.64 -5.83 -16.41
C GLY A 8 6.67 -4.73 -15.34
N LEU A 9 7.09 -5.07 -14.11
CA LEU A 9 7.27 -4.08 -13.03
C LEU A 9 8.31 -3.02 -13.38
N VAL A 10 9.47 -3.41 -13.93
CA VAL A 10 10.50 -2.46 -14.38
C VAL A 10 9.97 -1.57 -15.49
N LYS A 11 9.29 -2.13 -16.50
CA LYS A 11 8.68 -1.35 -17.59
C LYS A 11 7.63 -0.36 -17.05
N TYR A 12 6.82 -0.79 -16.08
CA TYR A 12 5.88 0.09 -15.41
C TYR A 12 6.58 1.28 -14.74
N GLN A 13 7.67 1.03 -13.99
CA GLN A 13 8.47 2.09 -13.36
C GLN A 13 9.10 3.04 -14.37
N LEU A 14 9.46 2.55 -15.56
CA LEU A 14 9.97 3.34 -16.68
C LEU A 14 8.85 4.01 -17.49
N ASN A 15 7.60 3.94 -17.06
CA ASN A 15 6.40 4.44 -17.74
C ASN A 15 6.14 3.79 -19.11
N ASP A 16 6.73 2.62 -19.39
CA ASP A 16 6.38 1.78 -20.55
C ASP A 16 5.14 0.93 -20.20
N LEU A 17 3.99 1.60 -20.16
CA LEU A 17 2.74 0.95 -19.75
C LEU A 17 2.30 -0.14 -20.74
N ARG A 18 2.58 0.05 -22.04
CA ARG A 18 2.27 -0.94 -23.08
C ARG A 18 3.13 -2.19 -22.95
N GLY A 19 4.42 -2.00 -22.73
CA GLY A 19 5.35 -3.11 -22.52
C GLY A 19 5.06 -3.87 -21.22
N ALA A 20 4.68 -3.18 -20.15
CA ALA A 20 4.25 -3.80 -18.90
C ALA A 20 2.98 -4.63 -19.09
N MET A 21 1.97 -4.09 -19.79
CA MET A 21 0.73 -4.80 -20.12
C MET A 21 1.00 -6.09 -20.88
N ALA A 22 1.83 -6.03 -21.92
CA ALA A 22 2.18 -7.21 -22.72
C ALA A 22 2.89 -8.29 -21.89
N ASP A 23 3.72 -7.91 -20.93
CA ASP A 23 4.41 -8.85 -20.05
C ASP A 23 3.42 -9.53 -19.08
N TYR A 24 2.48 -8.79 -18.49
CA TYR A 24 1.44 -9.39 -17.64
C TYR A 24 0.48 -10.27 -18.44
N ASP A 25 0.10 -9.86 -19.66
CA ASP A 25 -0.71 -10.68 -20.57
C ASP A 25 -0.02 -12.00 -20.90
N GLN A 26 1.30 -11.99 -21.14
CA GLN A 26 2.09 -13.18 -21.38
C GLN A 26 2.09 -14.13 -20.17
N VAL A 27 2.17 -13.60 -18.95
CA VAL A 27 2.08 -14.43 -17.73
C VAL A 27 0.69 -15.06 -17.61
N ILE A 28 -0.36 -14.28 -17.80
CA ILE A 28 -1.75 -14.75 -17.68
C ILE A 28 -2.09 -15.75 -18.78
N TRP A 29 -1.50 -15.63 -19.96
CA TRP A 29 -1.61 -16.62 -21.02
C TRP A 29 -0.98 -17.97 -20.62
N MET A 30 0.17 -17.95 -19.93
CA MET A 30 0.84 -19.16 -19.45
C MET A 30 0.15 -19.76 -18.20
N ASP A 31 -0.39 -18.89 -17.35
CA ASP A 31 -1.03 -19.24 -16.08
C ASP A 31 -2.16 -18.22 -15.80
N ASN A 32 -3.37 -18.62 -16.16
CA ASN A 32 -4.54 -17.73 -16.07
C ASN A 32 -4.98 -17.42 -14.63
N GLN A 33 -4.46 -18.15 -13.65
CA GLN A 33 -4.70 -17.95 -12.22
C GLN A 33 -3.56 -17.22 -11.52
N ASN A 34 -2.59 -16.68 -12.27
CA ASN A 34 -1.47 -15.97 -11.68
C ASN A 34 -1.92 -14.65 -11.03
N LEU A 35 -2.03 -14.67 -9.71
CA LEU A 35 -2.56 -13.57 -8.93
C LEU A 35 -1.73 -12.29 -9.06
N ILE A 36 -0.39 -12.43 -9.07
CA ILE A 36 0.52 -11.28 -9.17
C ILE A 36 0.34 -10.59 -10.51
N ALA A 37 0.26 -11.35 -11.59
CA ALA A 37 0.08 -10.79 -12.92
C ALA A 37 -1.31 -10.15 -13.08
N ARG A 38 -2.36 -10.81 -12.58
CA ARG A 38 -3.73 -10.27 -12.56
C ARG A 38 -3.82 -8.98 -11.76
N PHE A 39 -3.29 -8.98 -10.55
CA PHE A 39 -3.32 -7.80 -9.69
C PHE A 39 -2.58 -6.62 -10.34
N ASN A 40 -1.34 -6.82 -10.82
CA ASN A 40 -0.57 -5.77 -11.45
C ASN A 40 -1.19 -5.29 -12.77
N ARG A 41 -1.77 -6.19 -13.57
CA ARG A 41 -2.51 -5.79 -14.77
C ARG A 41 -3.77 -5.00 -14.44
N GLY A 42 -4.49 -5.38 -13.38
CA GLY A 42 -5.63 -4.63 -12.87
C GLY A 42 -5.25 -3.20 -12.48
N LEU A 43 -4.14 -3.01 -11.73
CA LEU A 43 -3.62 -1.69 -11.39
C LEU A 43 -3.26 -0.87 -12.64
N LEU A 44 -2.61 -1.50 -13.61
CA LEU A 44 -2.22 -0.84 -14.86
C LEU A 44 -3.43 -0.44 -15.69
N ARG A 45 -4.46 -1.30 -15.78
CA ARG A 45 -5.73 -1.01 -16.44
C ARG A 45 -6.47 0.15 -15.78
N PHE A 46 -6.47 0.19 -14.45
CA PHE A 46 -7.01 1.32 -13.71
C PHE A 46 -6.29 2.62 -14.09
N GLN A 47 -4.97 2.62 -14.12
CA GLN A 47 -4.17 3.80 -14.46
C GLN A 47 -4.46 4.32 -15.88
N VAL A 48 -4.76 3.44 -16.82
CA VAL A 48 -5.06 3.83 -18.22
C VAL A 48 -6.55 4.04 -18.48
N GLY A 49 -7.41 3.96 -17.45
CA GLY A 49 -8.85 4.19 -17.54
C GLY A 49 -9.65 3.02 -18.12
N ASP A 50 -9.10 1.81 -18.10
CA ASP A 50 -9.80 0.59 -18.52
C ASP A 50 -10.47 -0.09 -17.33
N ASP A 51 -11.39 0.66 -16.71
CA ASP A 51 -11.94 0.35 -15.39
C ASP A 51 -12.68 -0.99 -15.35
N ASN A 52 -13.46 -1.30 -16.39
CA ASN A 52 -14.23 -2.55 -16.42
C ASN A 52 -13.32 -3.78 -16.43
N ARG A 53 -12.28 -3.78 -17.29
CA ARG A 53 -11.33 -4.90 -17.33
C ARG A 53 -10.40 -4.94 -16.12
N ALA A 54 -10.15 -3.80 -15.48
CA ALA A 54 -9.46 -3.76 -14.19
C ALA A 54 -10.27 -4.46 -13.09
N ILE A 55 -11.59 -4.21 -13.04
CA ILE A 55 -12.51 -4.89 -12.10
C ILE A 55 -12.49 -6.41 -12.33
N GLU A 56 -12.55 -6.86 -13.58
CA GLU A 56 -12.48 -8.28 -13.91
C GLU A 56 -11.17 -8.94 -13.41
N ASP A 57 -10.04 -8.25 -13.53
CA ASP A 57 -8.78 -8.77 -13.00
C ASP A 57 -8.80 -8.87 -11.47
N PHE A 58 -9.35 -7.87 -10.76
CA PHE A 58 -9.49 -7.95 -9.30
C PHE A 58 -10.54 -8.99 -8.87
N ASP A 59 -11.60 -9.20 -9.64
CA ASP A 59 -12.59 -10.23 -9.37
C ASP A 59 -11.93 -11.63 -9.35
N VAL A 60 -11.08 -11.92 -10.34
CA VAL A 60 -10.32 -13.19 -10.36
C VAL A 60 -9.38 -13.31 -9.16
N VAL A 61 -8.71 -12.21 -8.76
CA VAL A 61 -7.85 -12.24 -7.56
C VAL A 61 -8.67 -12.55 -6.31
N ILE A 62 -9.84 -11.94 -6.16
CA ILE A 62 -10.72 -12.13 -5.01
C ILE A 62 -11.34 -13.53 -4.99
N ASP A 63 -11.68 -14.08 -6.15
CA ASP A 63 -12.24 -15.44 -6.27
C ASP A 63 -11.23 -16.50 -5.81
N ILE A 64 -9.94 -16.28 -6.08
CA ILE A 64 -8.86 -17.20 -5.69
C ILE A 64 -8.39 -16.95 -4.25
N GLU A 65 -8.25 -15.67 -3.86
CA GLU A 65 -7.84 -15.22 -2.53
C GLU A 65 -8.91 -14.29 -1.92
N PRO A 66 -9.97 -14.84 -1.29
CA PRO A 66 -11.05 -14.04 -0.71
C PRO A 66 -10.64 -13.14 0.46
N ASP A 67 -9.43 -13.31 0.99
CA ASP A 67 -8.84 -12.49 2.04
C ASP A 67 -7.86 -11.43 1.51
N ASN A 68 -7.71 -11.30 0.20
CA ASN A 68 -6.86 -10.30 -0.43
C ASN A 68 -7.48 -8.89 -0.34
N TYR A 69 -7.27 -8.24 0.81
CA TYR A 69 -7.86 -6.92 1.08
C TYR A 69 -7.44 -5.83 0.09
N MET A 70 -6.24 -5.95 -0.51
CA MET A 70 -5.76 -4.97 -1.49
C MET A 70 -6.56 -5.06 -2.80
N ALA A 71 -6.97 -6.27 -3.21
CA ALA A 71 -7.83 -6.44 -4.36
C ALA A 71 -9.23 -5.82 -4.13
N TYR A 72 -9.82 -6.06 -2.95
CA TYR A 72 -11.07 -5.38 -2.56
C TYR A 72 -10.92 -3.86 -2.53
N TYR A 73 -9.84 -3.35 -1.94
CA TYR A 73 -9.61 -1.92 -1.84
C TYR A 73 -9.51 -1.25 -3.22
N ASN A 74 -8.71 -1.80 -4.12
CA ASN A 74 -8.54 -1.26 -5.48
C ASN A 74 -9.84 -1.40 -6.30
N ARG A 75 -10.54 -2.54 -6.19
CA ARG A 75 -11.85 -2.71 -6.85
C ARG A 75 -12.89 -1.71 -6.31
N ALA A 76 -12.86 -1.40 -5.01
CA ALA A 76 -13.74 -0.39 -4.41
C ALA A 76 -13.46 1.01 -4.96
N LEU A 77 -12.18 1.38 -5.12
CA LEU A 77 -11.81 2.65 -5.76
C LEU A 77 -12.38 2.73 -7.18
N LEU A 78 -12.17 1.71 -8.00
CA LEU A 78 -12.71 1.62 -9.35
C LEU A 78 -14.24 1.71 -9.39
N LYS A 79 -14.93 0.94 -8.53
CA LYS A 79 -16.38 0.99 -8.41
C LYS A 79 -16.88 2.40 -8.05
N SER A 80 -16.10 3.13 -7.21
CA SER A 80 -16.42 4.52 -6.89
C SER A 80 -16.25 5.45 -8.09
N GLU A 81 -15.21 5.25 -8.91
CA GLU A 81 -14.97 6.07 -10.12
C GLU A 81 -16.07 5.89 -11.16
N ILE A 82 -16.50 4.66 -11.40
CA ILE A 82 -17.61 4.37 -12.35
C ILE A 82 -19.00 4.61 -11.78
N GLY A 83 -19.12 5.19 -10.56
CA GLY A 83 -20.40 5.52 -9.93
C GLY A 83 -21.13 4.35 -9.26
N ASN A 84 -20.54 3.17 -9.18
CA ASN A 84 -21.09 2.05 -8.42
C ASN A 84 -20.79 2.20 -6.92
N PHE A 85 -21.37 3.24 -6.31
CA PHE A 85 -21.09 3.61 -4.92
C PHE A 85 -21.47 2.54 -3.90
N ARG A 86 -22.58 1.80 -4.15
CA ARG A 86 -22.98 0.71 -3.24
C ARG A 86 -21.99 -0.45 -3.27
N GLY A 87 -21.51 -0.81 -4.46
CA GLY A 87 -20.47 -1.82 -4.61
C GLY A 87 -19.14 -1.41 -3.97
N ALA A 88 -18.76 -0.14 -4.11
CA ALA A 88 -17.58 0.41 -3.47
C ALA A 88 -17.66 0.35 -1.93
N ILE A 89 -18.79 0.77 -1.33
CA ILE A 89 -19.02 0.72 0.11
C ILE A 89 -18.96 -0.73 0.62
N SER A 90 -19.51 -1.69 -0.13
CA SER A 90 -19.45 -3.12 0.22
C SER A 90 -18.01 -3.60 0.27
N ASP A 91 -17.20 -3.35 -0.77
CA ASP A 91 -15.81 -3.79 -0.85
C ASP A 91 -14.94 -3.12 0.23
N PHE A 92 -15.08 -1.80 0.46
CA PHE A 92 -14.39 -1.14 1.59
C PHE A 92 -14.79 -1.73 2.94
N SER A 93 -16.04 -2.16 3.10
CA SER A 93 -16.51 -2.78 4.35
C SER A 93 -15.85 -4.13 4.59
N VAL A 94 -15.58 -4.91 3.54
CA VAL A 94 -14.78 -6.14 3.63
C VAL A 94 -13.37 -5.82 4.09
N VAL A 95 -12.72 -4.82 3.49
CA VAL A 95 -11.38 -4.37 3.88
C VAL A 95 -11.32 -3.97 5.35
N ILE A 96 -12.25 -3.15 5.80
CA ILE A 96 -12.32 -2.67 7.20
C ILE A 96 -12.55 -3.83 8.18
N LYS A 97 -13.36 -4.80 7.80
CA LYS A 97 -13.62 -5.98 8.64
C LYS A 97 -12.36 -6.84 8.79
N GLN A 98 -11.61 -7.05 7.70
CA GLN A 98 -10.39 -7.85 7.71
C GLN A 98 -9.21 -7.11 8.35
N TYR A 99 -9.09 -5.81 8.07
CA TYR A 99 -7.99 -4.94 8.50
C TYR A 99 -8.50 -3.65 9.15
N PRO A 100 -8.93 -3.71 10.43
CA PRO A 100 -9.56 -2.58 11.13
C PRO A 100 -8.67 -1.34 11.27
N ASN A 101 -7.34 -1.51 11.13
CA ASN A 101 -6.37 -0.40 11.21
C ASN A 101 -5.97 0.16 9.83
N PHE A 102 -6.59 -0.28 8.76
CA PHE A 102 -6.31 0.23 7.41
C PHE A 102 -7.08 1.53 7.16
N LEU A 103 -6.52 2.64 7.62
CA LEU A 103 -7.11 3.98 7.58
C LEU A 103 -7.63 4.40 6.20
N PRO A 104 -6.91 4.11 5.07
CA PRO A 104 -7.37 4.51 3.75
C PRO A 104 -8.78 4.01 3.41
N ALA A 105 -9.15 2.81 3.85
CA ALA A 105 -10.47 2.26 3.56
C ALA A 105 -11.61 3.03 4.26
N TYR A 106 -11.38 3.53 5.47
CA TYR A 106 -12.37 4.36 6.17
C TYR A 106 -12.54 5.71 5.49
N TYR A 107 -11.43 6.39 5.15
CA TYR A 107 -11.49 7.68 4.49
C TYR A 107 -12.17 7.57 3.13
N SER A 108 -11.76 6.59 2.30
CA SER A 108 -12.38 6.37 0.99
C SER A 108 -13.87 6.00 1.10
N ARG A 109 -14.25 5.14 2.08
CA ARG A 109 -15.66 4.80 2.31
C ARG A 109 -16.47 6.01 2.78
N SER A 110 -15.89 6.87 3.62
CA SER A 110 -16.50 8.14 4.05
C SER A 110 -16.82 9.02 2.83
N GLU A 111 -15.86 9.21 1.92
CA GLU A 111 -16.07 10.00 0.70
C GLU A 111 -17.18 9.43 -0.17
N VAL A 112 -17.21 8.11 -0.37
CA VAL A 112 -18.24 7.45 -1.16
C VAL A 112 -19.62 7.60 -0.51
N LYS A 113 -19.72 7.50 0.83
CA LYS A 113 -20.96 7.73 1.57
C LYS A 113 -21.48 9.16 1.41
N ARG A 114 -20.60 10.17 1.37
CA ARG A 114 -20.99 11.55 1.06
C ARG A 114 -21.57 11.69 -0.35
N LYS A 115 -20.98 11.01 -1.34
CA LYS A 115 -21.53 11.01 -2.72
C LYS A 115 -22.98 10.49 -2.78
N ILE A 116 -23.37 9.58 -1.90
CA ILE A 116 -24.75 9.06 -1.78
C ILE A 116 -25.59 9.77 -0.70
N LYS A 117 -25.09 10.89 -0.16
CA LYS A 117 -25.77 11.71 0.88
C LYS A 117 -25.98 10.99 2.22
N ASP A 118 -25.20 9.95 2.54
CA ASP A 118 -25.13 9.34 3.86
C ASP A 118 -24.10 10.08 4.73
N GLU A 119 -24.43 11.33 5.12
CA GLU A 119 -23.55 12.18 5.92
C GLU A 119 -23.20 11.54 7.28
N LYS A 120 -24.21 10.95 7.96
CA LYS A 120 -23.99 10.31 9.26
C LYS A 120 -23.04 9.11 9.18
N GLY A 121 -23.14 8.32 8.13
CA GLY A 121 -22.26 7.20 7.88
C GLY A 121 -20.87 7.66 7.48
N ALA A 122 -20.76 8.72 6.69
CA ALA A 122 -19.51 9.32 6.30
C ALA A 122 -18.74 9.88 7.50
N ASP A 123 -19.41 10.65 8.35
CA ASP A 123 -18.79 11.23 9.55
C ASP A 123 -18.31 10.14 10.53
N ARG A 124 -19.08 9.07 10.73
CA ARG A 124 -18.63 7.94 11.55
C ARG A 124 -17.33 7.33 11.03
N ASP A 125 -17.23 7.07 9.73
CA ASP A 125 -16.02 6.50 9.16
C ASP A 125 -14.84 7.46 9.28
N TYR A 126 -15.04 8.74 8.99
CA TYR A 126 -14.00 9.76 9.10
C TYR A 126 -13.45 9.87 10.53
N TRP A 127 -14.33 9.99 11.52
CA TRP A 127 -13.90 10.12 12.92
C TRP A 127 -13.27 8.85 13.44
N THR A 128 -13.75 7.66 13.03
CA THR A 128 -13.09 6.39 13.36
C THR A 128 -11.67 6.36 12.82
N ALA A 129 -11.45 6.74 11.56
CA ALA A 129 -10.11 6.81 10.98
C ALA A 129 -9.22 7.80 11.72
N PHE A 130 -9.74 8.98 12.06
CA PHE A 130 -9.01 10.01 12.79
C PHE A 130 -8.56 9.54 14.17
N GLU A 131 -9.46 8.92 14.93
CA GLU A 131 -9.14 8.39 16.26
C GLU A 131 -8.09 7.27 16.20
N LEU A 132 -8.21 6.34 15.24
CA LEU A 132 -7.22 5.30 15.00
C LEU A 132 -5.86 5.89 14.61
N GLU A 133 -5.83 6.90 13.76
CA GLU A 133 -4.59 7.59 13.37
C GLU A 133 -3.90 8.22 14.58
N GLN A 134 -4.66 8.92 15.45
CA GLN A 134 -4.12 9.53 16.67
C GLN A 134 -3.56 8.46 17.62
N LYS A 135 -4.26 7.33 17.76
CA LYS A 135 -3.80 6.20 18.58
C LYS A 135 -2.48 5.64 18.05
N LEU A 136 -2.40 5.37 16.75
CA LEU A 136 -1.18 4.83 16.11
C LEU A 136 0.01 5.80 16.23
N LYS A 137 -0.22 7.12 16.09
CA LYS A 137 0.82 8.14 16.31
C LYS A 137 1.33 8.12 17.75
N LYS A 138 0.45 8.02 18.75
CA LYS A 138 0.83 7.94 20.17
C LYS A 138 1.61 6.65 20.47
N GLU A 139 1.22 5.51 19.91
CA GLU A 139 1.93 4.24 20.10
C GLU A 139 3.33 4.27 19.48
N LYS A 140 3.46 4.80 18.26
CA LYS A 140 4.78 5.00 17.62
C LYS A 140 5.68 5.94 18.44
N ALA A 141 5.15 7.02 18.97
CA ALA A 141 5.91 7.95 19.81
C ALA A 141 6.41 7.28 21.09
N LYS A 142 5.58 6.45 21.75
CA LYS A 142 5.99 5.66 22.93
C LYS A 142 7.07 4.63 22.59
N GLY A 143 6.96 3.94 21.47
CA GLY A 143 7.95 2.97 21.00
C GLY A 143 9.32 3.60 20.73
N VAL A 144 9.34 4.81 20.15
CA VAL A 144 10.58 5.56 19.89
C VAL A 144 11.27 6.01 21.21
N VAL A 145 10.47 6.41 22.21
CA VAL A 145 11.00 6.81 23.53
C VAL A 145 11.56 5.59 24.26
N ALA A 146 10.88 4.45 24.22
CA ALA A 146 11.36 3.20 24.83
C ALA A 146 12.69 2.71 24.20
N SER A 147 12.80 2.80 22.88
CA SER A 147 14.02 2.44 22.14
C SER A 147 15.23 3.36 22.47
N LYS A 148 14.98 4.67 22.66
CA LYS A 148 16.03 5.61 23.06
C LYS A 148 16.49 5.41 24.52
N ASN A 149 15.61 4.95 25.40
CA ASN A 149 15.96 4.70 26.80
C ASN A 149 16.69 3.35 27.00
N SER A 150 16.58 2.40 26.07
CA SER A 150 17.30 1.13 26.13
C SER A 150 18.72 1.22 25.57
N SER A 151 19.03 2.21 24.72
CA SER A 151 20.37 2.45 24.18
C SER A 151 21.23 3.42 25.01
N GLY A 152 20.73 3.87 26.17
CA GLY A 152 21.41 4.85 27.05
C GLY A 152 21.90 4.27 28.37
N LYS A 153 21.97 2.95 28.54
CA LYS A 153 22.54 2.30 29.73
C LYS A 153 23.56 1.24 29.29
N ASP A 154 24.72 1.68 28.89
CA ASP A 154 26.00 1.01 29.03
C ASP A 154 27.06 2.00 28.53
N ASP A 155 27.78 2.55 29.45
CA ASP A 155 29.23 2.79 29.46
C ASP A 155 29.54 3.93 30.42
N SER A 156 29.82 3.53 31.68
CA SER A 156 30.67 4.27 32.55
C SER A 156 31.44 3.29 33.42
N SER A 157 32.57 2.80 32.91
CA SER A 157 33.72 2.39 33.72
C SER A 157 34.99 2.27 32.86
N ASP A 158 35.93 3.15 33.13
CA ASP A 158 37.37 3.00 33.09
C ASP A 158 38.08 2.53 31.80
N ALA A 159 38.85 3.45 31.21
CA ALA A 159 40.28 3.23 31.12
C ALA A 159 41.01 4.44 30.49
N LYS A 160 42.12 4.76 31.07
CA LYS A 160 43.11 5.80 30.80
C LYS A 160 43.88 5.56 29.50
N ASP A 161 44.31 6.71 28.95
CA ASP A 161 45.57 6.98 28.23
C ASP A 161 46.00 6.00 27.11
N ASP A 162 46.10 6.50 25.88
CA ASP A 162 47.36 6.87 25.26
C ASP A 162 47.17 7.58 23.92
N GLN A 163 48.12 8.49 23.66
CA GLN A 163 48.25 9.39 22.54
C GLN A 163 48.64 8.69 21.24
N ASP A 164 48.44 9.45 20.18
CA ASP A 164 49.14 9.56 18.91
C ASP A 164 48.51 8.96 17.65
N GLY A 165 48.34 9.83 16.69
CA GLY A 165 48.66 9.56 15.30
C GLY A 165 47.59 9.68 14.25
N GLU A 166 47.53 10.88 13.62
CA GLU A 166 47.36 11.15 12.19
C GLU A 166 46.09 10.61 11.45
N ASN A 167 45.19 11.50 11.10
CA ASN A 167 45.03 12.19 9.81
C ASN A 167 44.80 11.26 8.60
N THR A 168 43.64 11.34 8.03
CA THR A 168 43.25 11.65 6.63
C THR A 168 41.84 11.21 6.30
N ARG A 169 40.99 12.14 5.96
CA ARG A 169 40.19 12.32 4.74
C ARG A 169 39.59 11.03 4.15
N GLU A 170 38.30 10.94 3.92
CA GLU A 170 37.53 11.68 2.92
C GLU A 170 36.02 11.40 3.01
N LYS A 171 35.28 12.38 2.72
CA LYS A 171 33.92 12.60 2.29
C LYS A 171 33.35 11.57 1.31
N SER A 172 32.07 11.51 1.36
CA SER A 172 31.00 11.23 0.37
C SER A 172 30.22 9.96 0.74
N ASP A 173 28.93 9.85 0.63
CA ASP A 173 27.91 10.69 -0.01
C ASP A 173 26.55 10.42 0.62
N LYS A 174 25.77 11.42 0.54
CA LYS A 174 24.34 11.47 0.86
C LYS A 174 23.49 10.67 -0.11
N ASN A 175 22.36 10.28 0.40
CA ASN A 175 21.10 10.05 -0.32
C ASN A 175 20.96 8.71 -1.04
N ILE A 176 19.95 8.05 -0.62
CA ILE A 176 18.78 7.63 -1.39
C ILE A 176 17.98 6.68 -0.50
N ASN A 177 16.82 7.11 -0.04
CA ASN A 177 15.61 6.29 -0.06
C ASN A 177 14.44 7.09 0.49
N LYS A 178 13.74 7.63 -0.44
CA LYS A 178 12.30 7.85 -0.37
C LYS A 178 11.71 7.03 -1.51
N PHE A 179 10.99 6.00 -1.16
CA PHE A 179 9.67 5.65 -1.69
C PHE A 179 9.13 4.45 -0.90
#